data_9bf172e18f0ebeb21c587853e7d2dad8
#
_entry.id   9bf172e18f0ebeb21c587853e7d2dad8
#
_cell.length_a   1.000
_cell.length_b   1.000
_cell.length_c   1.000
_cell.angle_alpha   90.00
_cell.angle_beta   90.00
_cell.angle_gamma   90.00
#
_symmetry.space_group_name_H-M   'P 1'
#
loop_
_entity.id
_entity.type
_entity.pdbx_description
1 polymer ?
#
loop_
_entity_poly.entity_id
_entity_poly.type
_entity_poly.pdbx_seq_one_letter_code
_entity_poly.pdbx_strand_id
1 'polypeptide(L)'
;MKHPKVKRKKMKRTIFNRRLWDSTVAIVRYIPRALRLKRLNGLDFYKREKLEEFRSRALRVTPETKRAWGTMETSQIFHHLNVAFGGALGYFELPDESYLLSRTFFKWLLVDLFPEQPKGLRLPLNFVIHHDQPFDLEKEQKLFVEILEKAWNTKTASDWGPHCFLGYLTYNEWGKLALVHMDYHIKQLSV
;
A
#
# COMPACT_ATOMS: atom_id res chain seq x y z
N MET A 1 38.42 7.40 -21.23
CA MET A 1 37.61 7.72 -20.03
C MET A 1 36.50 6.68 -19.90
N LYS A 2 36.61 5.72 -18.96
CA LYS A 2 35.70 4.59 -18.73
C LYS A 2 34.95 4.85 -17.40
N HIS A 3 33.74 5.08 -17.38
CA HIS A 3 32.42 4.43 -17.21
C HIS A 3 31.79 4.58 -15.81
N PRO A 4 30.83 5.50 -15.62
CA PRO A 4 29.96 5.48 -14.43
C PRO A 4 28.82 4.44 -14.49
N LYS A 5 28.55 3.82 -15.67
CA LYS A 5 27.40 2.92 -15.86
C LYS A 5 27.47 1.59 -15.07
N VAL A 6 28.68 1.05 -14.82
CA VAL A 6 28.83 -0.27 -14.14
C VAL A 6 28.49 -0.18 -12.65
N LYS A 7 28.88 0.90 -11.96
CA LYS A 7 28.56 1.11 -10.53
C LYS A 7 27.06 1.23 -10.28
N ARG A 8 26.33 1.91 -11.16
CA ARG A 8 24.87 2.14 -11.02
C ARG A 8 24.05 0.87 -11.15
N LYS A 9 24.42 -0.04 -12.06
CA LYS A 9 23.74 -1.33 -12.27
C LYS A 9 23.99 -2.31 -11.11
N LYS A 10 25.22 -2.34 -10.57
CA LYS A 10 25.59 -3.19 -9.42
C LYS A 10 24.91 -2.70 -8.13
N MET A 11 24.82 -1.40 -7.92
CA MET A 11 24.17 -0.78 -6.76
C MET A 11 22.65 -1.01 -6.77
N LYS A 12 21.96 -0.86 -7.90
CA LYS A 12 20.53 -1.16 -8.04
C LYS A 12 20.23 -2.63 -7.75
N ARG A 13 21.05 -3.56 -8.24
CA ARG A 13 20.90 -5.01 -8.00
C ARG A 13 21.11 -5.38 -6.53
N THR A 14 22.07 -4.76 -5.85
CA THR A 14 22.33 -5.00 -4.42
C THR A 14 21.19 -4.47 -3.53
N ILE A 15 20.66 -3.29 -3.84
CA ILE A 15 19.50 -2.71 -3.11
C ILE A 15 18.25 -3.57 -3.35
N PHE A 16 18.01 -4.03 -4.57
CA PHE A 16 16.89 -4.90 -4.91
C PHE A 16 16.98 -6.23 -4.13
N ASN A 17 18.13 -6.89 -4.12
CA ASN A 17 18.33 -8.13 -3.38
C ASN A 17 18.14 -7.94 -1.86
N ARG A 18 18.61 -6.82 -1.29
CA ARG A 18 18.42 -6.52 0.13
C ARG A 18 16.94 -6.30 0.46
N ARG A 19 16.20 -5.57 -0.37
CA ARG A 19 14.76 -5.35 -0.17
C ARG A 19 13.95 -6.64 -0.23
N LEU A 20 14.27 -7.53 -1.17
CA LEU A 20 13.64 -8.86 -1.25
C LEU A 20 13.94 -9.69 -0.01
N TRP A 21 15.19 -9.67 0.47
CA TRP A 21 15.57 -10.39 1.68
C TRP A 21 14.83 -9.86 2.90
N ASP A 22 14.79 -8.54 3.11
CA ASP A 22 14.09 -7.90 4.23
C ASP A 22 12.59 -8.25 4.21
N SER A 23 11.97 -8.24 3.04
CA SER A 23 10.56 -8.62 2.87
C SER A 23 10.32 -10.10 3.16
N THR A 24 11.21 -10.98 2.70
CA THR A 24 11.13 -12.43 2.97
C THR A 24 11.22 -12.69 4.48
N VAL A 25 12.16 -12.06 5.16
CA VAL A 25 12.31 -12.19 6.62
C VAL A 25 11.08 -11.67 7.35
N ALA A 26 10.52 -10.53 6.92
CA ALA A 26 9.30 -9.96 7.50
C ALA A 26 8.10 -10.92 7.33
N ILE A 27 7.93 -11.49 6.14
CA ILE A 27 6.89 -12.47 5.83
C ILE A 27 7.02 -13.71 6.73
N VAL A 28 8.20 -14.35 6.73
CA VAL A 28 8.43 -15.59 7.48
C VAL A 28 8.18 -15.40 8.98
N ARG A 29 8.66 -14.29 9.55
CA ARG A 29 8.44 -13.97 10.97
C ARG A 29 6.97 -13.69 11.30
N TYR A 30 6.19 -13.20 10.33
CA TYR A 30 4.80 -12.84 10.56
C TYR A 30 3.84 -14.01 10.39
N ILE A 31 4.16 -15.04 9.61
CA ILE A 31 3.28 -16.20 9.34
C ILE A 31 2.70 -16.80 10.63
N PRO A 32 3.48 -17.12 11.70
CA PRO A 32 2.92 -17.72 12.92
C PRO A 32 1.87 -16.84 13.60
N ARG A 33 2.05 -15.51 13.53
CA ARG A 33 1.07 -14.54 14.04
C ARG A 33 -0.16 -14.51 13.14
N ALA A 34 0.02 -14.42 11.82
CA ALA A 34 -1.08 -14.38 10.86
C ALA A 34 -2.02 -15.60 10.97
N LEU A 35 -1.47 -16.78 11.23
CA LEU A 35 -2.24 -18.01 11.39
C LEU A 35 -3.15 -18.03 12.64
N ARG A 36 -2.82 -17.19 13.65
CA ARG A 36 -3.59 -17.09 14.90
C ARG A 36 -4.65 -15.97 14.86
N LEU A 37 -4.54 -15.04 13.92
CA LEU A 37 -5.45 -13.91 13.81
C LEU A 37 -6.68 -14.29 12.99
N LYS A 38 -7.82 -13.66 13.34
CA LYS A 38 -9.04 -13.81 12.57
C LYS A 38 -8.89 -13.20 11.19
N ARG A 39 -9.36 -13.90 10.17
CA ARG A 39 -9.39 -13.39 8.79
C ARG A 39 -10.33 -12.20 8.68
N LEU A 40 -9.93 -11.22 7.87
CA LEU A 40 -10.76 -10.07 7.58
C LEU A 40 -11.88 -10.42 6.60
N ASN A 41 -13.02 -9.80 6.80
CA ASN A 41 -14.04 -9.68 5.78
C ASN A 41 -13.84 -8.34 5.07
N GLY A 42 -13.48 -8.35 3.79
CA GLY A 42 -13.23 -7.12 3.03
C GLY A 42 -14.49 -6.26 2.86
N LEU A 43 -15.67 -6.85 2.95
CA LEU A 43 -16.93 -6.10 2.89
C LEU A 43 -17.10 -5.12 4.06
N ASP A 44 -16.33 -5.30 5.14
CA ASP A 44 -16.34 -4.35 6.26
C ASP A 44 -15.73 -2.99 5.88
N PHE A 45 -14.85 -2.94 4.87
CA PHE A 45 -14.32 -1.69 4.33
C PHE A 45 -15.43 -0.76 3.81
N TYR A 46 -16.46 -1.33 3.20
CA TYR A 46 -17.56 -0.58 2.58
C TYR A 46 -18.66 -0.17 3.55
N LYS A 47 -18.49 -0.41 4.85
CA LYS A 47 -19.38 0.10 5.90
C LYS A 47 -19.08 1.57 6.17
N ARG A 48 -20.13 2.36 6.40
CA ARG A 48 -20.01 3.80 6.64
C ARG A 48 -19.10 4.12 7.84
N GLU A 49 -19.17 3.32 8.88
CA GLU A 49 -18.35 3.47 10.09
C GLU A 49 -16.85 3.37 9.77
N LYS A 50 -16.47 2.52 8.80
CA LYS A 50 -15.07 2.39 8.36
C LYS A 50 -14.61 3.58 7.53
N LEU A 51 -15.45 4.08 6.64
CA LEU A 51 -15.18 5.31 5.90
C LEU A 51 -14.91 6.47 6.86
N GLU A 52 -15.81 6.69 7.81
CA GLU A 52 -15.68 7.80 8.78
C GLU A 52 -14.49 7.60 9.73
N GLU A 53 -14.18 6.37 10.11
CA GLU A 53 -12.98 6.05 10.89
C GLU A 53 -11.71 6.48 10.13
N PHE A 54 -11.52 6.01 8.90
CA PHE A 54 -10.33 6.36 8.10
C PHE A 54 -10.26 7.85 7.79
N ARG A 55 -11.39 8.44 7.43
CA ARG A 55 -11.49 9.88 7.15
C ARG A 55 -11.10 10.71 8.37
N SER A 56 -11.70 10.44 9.52
CA SER A 56 -11.41 11.19 10.75
C SER A 56 -9.97 11.05 11.21
N ARG A 57 -9.40 9.86 11.07
CA ARG A 57 -7.98 9.62 11.38
C ARG A 57 -7.07 10.39 10.42
N ALA A 58 -7.34 10.34 9.12
CA ALA A 58 -6.57 11.07 8.12
C ALA A 58 -6.60 12.60 8.38
N LEU A 59 -7.77 13.16 8.69
CA LEU A 59 -7.93 14.60 8.93
C LEU A 59 -7.30 15.10 10.25
N ARG A 60 -6.97 14.21 11.20
CA ARG A 60 -6.21 14.58 12.41
C ARG A 60 -4.72 14.73 12.16
N VAL A 61 -4.21 14.30 11.03
CA VAL A 61 -2.79 14.40 10.69
C VAL A 61 -2.45 15.84 10.34
N THR A 62 -1.39 16.37 10.95
CA THR A 62 -0.85 17.72 10.71
C THR A 62 0.61 17.64 10.28
N PRO A 63 1.24 18.75 9.83
CA PRO A 63 2.66 18.77 9.51
C PRO A 63 3.56 18.35 10.68
N GLU A 64 3.11 18.56 11.92
CA GLU A 64 3.83 18.21 13.15
C GLU A 64 3.65 16.73 13.54
N THR A 65 2.76 16.01 12.88
CA THR A 65 2.50 14.60 13.17
C THR A 65 3.76 13.77 12.95
N LYS A 66 4.21 13.12 14.03
CA LYS A 66 5.39 12.26 14.00
C LYS A 66 5.03 10.84 13.60
N ARG A 67 5.80 10.27 12.70
CA ARG A 67 5.66 8.84 12.38
C ARG A 67 6.21 7.97 13.53
N ALA A 68 5.52 6.88 13.81
CA ALA A 68 5.95 5.90 14.79
C ALA A 68 7.05 4.95 14.26
N TRP A 69 7.09 4.72 12.93
CA TRP A 69 8.11 3.92 12.25
C TRP A 69 8.20 4.24 10.76
N GLY A 70 9.22 3.67 10.09
CA GLY A 70 9.43 3.84 8.64
C GLY A 70 10.23 5.08 8.29
N THR A 71 10.33 5.36 7.00
CA THR A 71 11.18 6.43 6.44
C THR A 71 10.41 7.47 5.62
N MET A 72 9.17 7.17 5.20
CA MET A 72 8.34 8.11 4.46
C MET A 72 7.89 9.26 5.36
N GLU A 73 7.96 10.48 4.87
CA GLU A 73 7.37 11.64 5.52
C GLU A 73 5.83 11.58 5.47
N THR A 74 5.16 12.36 6.29
CA THR A 74 3.70 12.36 6.44
C THR A 74 2.99 12.54 5.09
N SER A 75 3.39 13.52 4.29
CA SER A 75 2.82 13.76 2.96
C SER A 75 3.14 12.63 1.97
N GLN A 76 4.31 12.01 2.09
CA GLN A 76 4.68 10.86 1.26
C GLN A 76 3.83 9.63 1.57
N ILE A 77 3.39 9.45 2.82
CA ILE A 77 2.49 8.36 3.21
C ILE A 77 1.12 8.54 2.52
N PHE A 78 0.55 9.74 2.56
CA PHE A 78 -0.70 10.01 1.84
C PHE A 78 -0.55 9.84 0.33
N HIS A 79 0.53 10.37 -0.25
CA HIS A 79 0.81 10.18 -1.67
C HIS A 79 0.91 8.69 -2.03
N HIS A 80 1.59 7.89 -1.20
CA HIS A 80 1.67 6.44 -1.39
C HIS A 80 0.29 5.77 -1.39
N LEU A 81 -0.58 6.12 -0.44
CA LEU A 81 -1.94 5.59 -0.40
C LEU A 81 -2.76 6.05 -1.59
N ASN A 82 -2.63 7.32 -2.00
CA ASN A 82 -3.30 7.87 -3.17
C ASN A 82 -2.92 7.12 -4.44
N VAL A 83 -1.63 6.87 -4.66
CA VAL A 83 -1.15 6.11 -5.83
C VAL A 83 -1.62 4.66 -5.77
N ALA A 84 -1.53 4.01 -4.58
CA ALA A 84 -1.88 2.60 -4.43
C ALA A 84 -3.35 2.29 -4.74
N PHE A 85 -4.27 3.16 -4.33
CA PHE A 85 -5.71 2.97 -4.53
C PHE A 85 -6.25 3.79 -5.71
N GLY A 86 -5.74 5.00 -5.89
CA GLY A 86 -6.16 5.89 -6.97
C GLY A 86 -5.82 5.35 -8.35
N GLY A 87 -4.74 4.56 -8.51
CA GLY A 87 -4.42 3.90 -9.77
C GLY A 87 -5.56 2.99 -10.26
N ALA A 88 -6.08 2.13 -9.37
CA ALA A 88 -7.19 1.24 -9.70
C ALA A 88 -8.54 1.97 -9.87
N LEU A 89 -8.67 3.19 -9.34
CA LEU A 89 -9.86 4.03 -9.46
C LEU A 89 -9.76 5.08 -10.58
N GLY A 90 -8.67 5.04 -11.36
CA GLY A 90 -8.49 5.89 -12.53
C GLY A 90 -7.95 7.30 -12.25
N TYR A 91 -7.39 7.56 -11.07
CA TYR A 91 -6.73 8.83 -10.77
C TYR A 91 -5.29 8.90 -11.26
N PHE A 92 -4.65 7.75 -11.43
CA PHE A 92 -3.26 7.62 -11.86
C PHE A 92 -3.13 6.52 -12.91
N GLU A 93 -2.30 6.74 -13.92
CA GLU A 93 -1.86 5.68 -14.83
C GLU A 93 -0.69 4.93 -14.21
N LEU A 94 -0.90 3.66 -13.89
CA LEU A 94 0.14 2.81 -13.32
C LEU A 94 0.49 1.69 -14.30
N PRO A 95 1.79 1.35 -14.45
CA PRO A 95 2.18 0.22 -15.27
C PRO A 95 1.69 -1.10 -14.65
N ASP A 96 1.28 -2.05 -15.48
CA ASP A 96 1.03 -3.42 -15.03
C ASP A 96 2.37 -4.13 -14.77
N GLU A 97 2.72 -4.31 -13.52
CA GLU A 97 3.90 -5.05 -13.07
C GLU A 97 3.54 -6.42 -12.50
N SER A 98 2.30 -6.86 -12.72
CA SER A 98 1.83 -8.15 -12.25
C SER A 98 2.34 -9.30 -13.11
N TYR A 99 2.60 -10.44 -12.47
CA TYR A 99 3.02 -11.69 -13.11
C TYR A 99 2.34 -12.87 -12.42
N LEU A 100 2.47 -14.07 -12.99
CA LEU A 100 1.72 -15.23 -12.50
C LEU A 100 1.85 -15.45 -10.98
N LEU A 101 3.06 -15.40 -10.44
CA LEU A 101 3.29 -15.61 -9.01
C LEU A 101 2.72 -14.47 -8.14
N SER A 102 2.71 -13.23 -8.64
CA SER A 102 2.09 -12.10 -7.93
C SER A 102 0.57 -12.18 -7.91
N ARG A 103 -0.02 -12.62 -9.02
CA ARG A 103 -1.48 -12.80 -9.17
C ARG A 103 -2.03 -14.01 -8.41
N THR A 104 -1.16 -14.94 -7.99
CA THR A 104 -1.54 -16.17 -7.28
C THR A 104 -1.01 -16.18 -5.85
N PHE A 105 0.25 -16.58 -5.65
CA PHE A 105 0.85 -16.78 -4.34
C PHE A 105 0.92 -15.48 -3.52
N PHE A 106 1.45 -14.39 -4.09
CA PHE A 106 1.54 -13.13 -3.34
C PHE A 106 0.16 -12.53 -3.07
N LYS A 107 -0.79 -12.67 -4.01
CA LYS A 107 -2.17 -12.24 -3.78
C LYS A 107 -2.77 -13.01 -2.60
N TRP A 108 -2.71 -14.34 -2.60
CA TRP A 108 -3.17 -15.16 -1.49
C TRP A 108 -2.50 -14.78 -0.16
N LEU A 109 -1.19 -14.60 -0.17
CA LEU A 109 -0.42 -14.26 1.02
C LEU A 109 -0.82 -12.90 1.61
N LEU A 110 -0.90 -11.86 0.78
CA LEU A 110 -1.07 -10.48 1.21
C LEU A 110 -2.54 -10.10 1.44
N VAL A 111 -3.47 -10.75 0.73
CA VAL A 111 -4.88 -10.40 0.77
C VAL A 111 -5.68 -11.39 1.62
N ASP A 112 -5.37 -12.68 1.54
CA ASP A 112 -6.15 -13.70 2.24
C ASP A 112 -5.50 -14.17 3.53
N LEU A 113 -4.17 -14.33 3.56
CA LEU A 113 -3.49 -14.84 4.73
C LEU A 113 -3.21 -13.76 5.78
N PHE A 114 -2.86 -12.53 5.38
CA PHE A 114 -2.43 -11.49 6.29
C PHE A 114 -3.58 -10.54 6.67
N PRO A 115 -4.11 -10.62 7.91
CA PRO A 115 -5.13 -9.70 8.41
C PRO A 115 -4.56 -8.33 8.84
N GLU A 116 -3.25 -8.17 8.85
CA GLU A 116 -2.51 -6.91 9.05
C GLU A 116 -1.20 -6.95 8.27
N GLN A 117 -0.69 -5.80 7.88
CA GLN A 117 0.56 -5.72 7.12
C GLN A 117 1.78 -5.88 8.04
N PRO A 118 2.71 -6.82 7.77
CA PRO A 118 3.94 -6.93 8.55
C PRO A 118 4.85 -5.72 8.32
N LYS A 119 5.45 -5.20 9.41
CA LYS A 119 6.43 -4.10 9.31
C LYS A 119 7.63 -4.54 8.48
N GLY A 120 8.09 -3.66 7.60
CA GLY A 120 9.23 -3.92 6.73
C GLY A 120 8.91 -4.65 5.43
N LEU A 121 7.65 -5.01 5.18
CA LEU A 121 7.23 -5.53 3.88
C LEU A 121 7.39 -4.46 2.81
N ARG A 122 8.12 -4.80 1.73
CA ARG A 122 8.33 -3.94 0.57
C ARG A 122 8.06 -4.76 -0.69
N LEU A 123 7.10 -4.35 -1.48
CA LEU A 123 6.86 -4.98 -2.77
C LEU A 123 7.97 -4.62 -3.76
N PRO A 124 8.35 -5.55 -4.65
CA PRO A 124 9.36 -5.31 -5.68
C PRO A 124 8.76 -4.53 -6.88
N LEU A 125 8.17 -3.37 -6.62
CA LEU A 125 7.63 -2.50 -7.64
C LEU A 125 8.73 -1.57 -8.18
N ASN A 126 8.70 -1.31 -9.50
CA ASN A 126 9.65 -0.42 -10.15
C ASN A 126 9.27 1.05 -9.95
N PHE A 127 7.98 1.33 -9.77
CA PHE A 127 7.58 2.66 -9.35
C PHE A 127 7.78 2.78 -7.84
N VAL A 128 8.66 3.67 -7.46
CA VAL A 128 8.94 3.96 -6.06
C VAL A 128 8.56 5.41 -5.84
N ILE A 129 7.86 5.69 -4.74
CA ILE A 129 7.71 7.05 -4.28
C ILE A 129 9.12 7.58 -4.02
N HIS A 130 9.49 8.62 -4.73
CA HIS A 130 10.77 9.27 -4.54
C HIS A 130 10.74 10.01 -3.21
N HIS A 131 11.50 9.51 -2.23
CA HIS A 131 11.59 10.10 -0.89
C HIS A 131 12.23 11.49 -0.87
N ASP A 132 12.86 11.89 -1.96
CA ASP A 132 13.48 13.20 -2.20
C ASP A 132 12.50 14.24 -2.78
N GLN A 133 11.27 13.84 -3.12
CA GLN A 133 10.25 14.76 -3.59
C GLN A 133 9.37 15.22 -2.43
N PRO A 134 9.26 16.52 -2.20
CA PRO A 134 8.29 17.07 -1.26
C PRO A 134 6.89 16.99 -1.88
N PHE A 135 5.91 16.61 -1.06
CA PHE A 135 4.49 16.65 -1.40
C PHE A 135 3.78 17.64 -0.47
N ASP A 136 2.74 18.26 -0.99
CA ASP A 136 1.87 19.16 -0.22
C ASP A 136 0.91 18.28 0.61
N LEU A 137 1.04 18.32 1.94
CA LEU A 137 0.25 17.47 2.83
C LEU A 137 -1.26 17.72 2.68
N GLU A 138 -1.68 18.97 2.60
CA GLU A 138 -3.10 19.31 2.51
C GLU A 138 -3.73 18.78 1.21
N LYS A 139 -3.02 18.93 0.09
CA LYS A 139 -3.47 18.37 -1.20
C LYS A 139 -3.53 16.86 -1.18
N GLU A 140 -2.52 16.20 -0.61
CA GLU A 140 -2.49 14.74 -0.54
C GLU A 140 -3.56 14.18 0.40
N GLN A 141 -3.84 14.85 1.53
CA GLN A 141 -4.94 14.48 2.42
C GLN A 141 -6.30 14.66 1.76
N LYS A 142 -6.52 15.77 1.06
CA LYS A 142 -7.75 16.04 0.33
C LYS A 142 -8.00 14.97 -0.74
N LEU A 143 -6.97 14.65 -1.52
CA LEU A 143 -7.04 13.60 -2.53
C LEU A 143 -7.28 12.22 -1.90
N PHE A 144 -6.65 11.92 -0.75
CA PHE A 144 -6.90 10.66 -0.04
C PHE A 144 -8.36 10.52 0.38
N VAL A 145 -8.97 11.57 0.92
CA VAL A 145 -10.38 11.55 1.29
C VAL A 145 -11.28 11.35 0.06
N GLU A 146 -10.97 12.01 -1.05
CA GLU A 146 -11.71 11.86 -2.31
C GLU A 146 -11.61 10.42 -2.85
N ILE A 147 -10.41 9.84 -2.88
CA ILE A 147 -10.18 8.45 -3.30
C ILE A 147 -10.89 7.48 -2.35
N LEU A 148 -10.85 7.73 -1.04
CA LEU A 148 -11.54 6.91 -0.03
C LEU A 148 -13.06 6.93 -0.24
N GLU A 149 -13.64 8.09 -0.50
CA GLU A 149 -15.08 8.24 -0.78
C GLU A 149 -15.46 7.57 -2.11
N LYS A 150 -14.64 7.70 -3.16
CA LYS A 150 -14.85 6.99 -4.41
C LYS A 150 -14.76 5.48 -4.24
N ALA A 151 -13.77 4.99 -3.50
CA ALA A 151 -13.62 3.58 -3.17
C ALA A 151 -14.84 3.02 -2.43
N TRP A 152 -15.34 3.76 -1.44
CA TRP A 152 -16.51 3.39 -0.68
C TRP A 152 -17.80 3.35 -1.52
N ASN A 153 -17.92 4.21 -2.53
CA ASN A 153 -19.07 4.27 -3.42
C ASN A 153 -19.07 3.18 -4.51
N THR A 154 -17.98 2.40 -4.67
CA THR A 154 -17.98 1.24 -5.57
C THR A 154 -19.00 0.19 -5.11
N LYS A 155 -19.54 -0.58 -6.06
CA LYS A 155 -20.54 -1.62 -5.78
C LYS A 155 -20.07 -3.01 -6.20
N THR A 156 -19.17 -3.06 -7.13
CA THR A 156 -18.68 -4.31 -7.73
C THR A 156 -17.16 -4.28 -7.94
N ALA A 157 -16.59 -5.44 -8.24
CA ALA A 157 -15.16 -5.54 -8.58
C ALA A 157 -14.82 -4.79 -9.89
N SER A 158 -15.78 -4.61 -10.80
CA SER A 158 -15.58 -3.91 -12.07
C SER A 158 -15.46 -2.39 -11.93
N ASP A 159 -15.86 -1.84 -10.79
CA ASP A 159 -15.65 -0.42 -10.48
C ASP A 159 -14.18 -0.11 -10.17
N TRP A 160 -13.39 -1.15 -9.90
CA TRP A 160 -11.98 -1.10 -9.70
C TRP A 160 -11.23 -1.63 -10.93
N GLY A 161 -10.19 -0.94 -11.35
CA GLY A 161 -9.22 -1.49 -12.27
C GLY A 161 -8.34 -2.59 -11.64
N PRO A 162 -7.42 -3.19 -12.41
CA PRO A 162 -6.46 -4.14 -11.86
C PRO A 162 -5.48 -3.46 -10.91
N HIS A 163 -5.08 -4.17 -9.85
CA HIS A 163 -3.96 -3.74 -9.01
C HIS A 163 -2.64 -3.94 -9.78
N CYS A 164 -1.80 -2.92 -9.83
CA CYS A 164 -0.55 -2.90 -10.61
C CYS A 164 0.40 -4.08 -10.35
N PHE A 165 0.35 -4.71 -9.16
CA PHE A 165 1.19 -5.86 -8.81
C PHE A 165 0.40 -7.16 -8.66
N LEU A 166 -0.84 -7.14 -8.14
CA LEU A 166 -1.64 -8.33 -7.82
C LEU A 166 -2.62 -8.70 -8.94
N GLY A 167 -2.75 -7.86 -9.98
CA GLY A 167 -3.72 -8.05 -11.06
C GLY A 167 -5.16 -7.82 -10.59
N TYR A 168 -6.11 -8.53 -11.19
CA TYR A 168 -7.51 -8.40 -10.83
C TYR A 168 -7.81 -8.94 -9.43
N LEU A 169 -8.53 -8.15 -8.65
CA LEU A 169 -9.03 -8.50 -7.32
C LEU A 169 -10.55 -8.52 -7.33
N THR A 170 -11.15 -9.42 -6.57
CA THR A 170 -12.58 -9.41 -6.29
C THR A 170 -12.94 -8.21 -5.40
N TYR A 171 -14.22 -7.87 -5.33
CA TYR A 171 -14.70 -6.78 -4.48
C TYR A 171 -14.29 -6.96 -2.99
N ASN A 172 -14.42 -8.19 -2.48
CA ASN A 172 -13.99 -8.53 -1.13
C ASN A 172 -12.45 -8.45 -0.96
N GLU A 173 -11.67 -8.86 -1.96
CA GLU A 173 -10.20 -8.75 -1.93
C GLU A 173 -9.74 -7.29 -1.92
N TRP A 174 -10.38 -6.41 -2.70
CA TRP A 174 -10.12 -4.97 -2.65
C TRP A 174 -10.38 -4.38 -1.26
N GLY A 175 -11.52 -4.74 -0.66
CA GLY A 175 -11.85 -4.31 0.70
C GLY A 175 -10.84 -4.80 1.74
N LYS A 176 -10.39 -6.07 1.67
CA LYS A 176 -9.34 -6.60 2.56
C LYS A 176 -8.03 -5.82 2.40
N LEU A 177 -7.59 -5.60 1.16
CA LEU A 177 -6.37 -4.86 0.87
C LEU A 177 -6.47 -3.42 1.41
N ALA A 178 -7.60 -2.75 1.22
CA ALA A 178 -7.83 -1.41 1.72
C ALA A 178 -7.78 -1.35 3.26
N LEU A 179 -8.49 -2.27 3.94
CA LEU A 179 -8.45 -2.36 5.41
C LEU A 179 -7.03 -2.53 5.94
N VAL A 180 -6.26 -3.44 5.37
CA VAL A 180 -4.91 -3.76 5.83
C VAL A 180 -3.92 -2.64 5.52
N HIS A 181 -3.92 -2.15 4.30
CA HIS A 181 -2.91 -1.21 3.81
C HIS A 181 -3.13 0.21 4.37
N MET A 182 -4.38 0.69 4.35
CA MET A 182 -4.71 2.00 4.92
C MET A 182 -4.49 2.03 6.44
N ASP A 183 -4.96 1.01 7.16
CA ASP A 183 -4.77 0.93 8.61
C ASP A 183 -3.29 0.88 9.00
N TYR A 184 -2.46 0.14 8.25
CA TYR A 184 -1.02 0.09 8.46
C TYR A 184 -0.38 1.48 8.37
N HIS A 185 -0.67 2.22 7.30
CA HIS A 185 -0.07 3.52 7.06
C HIS A 185 -0.63 4.62 7.96
N ILE A 186 -1.91 4.58 8.30
CA ILE A 186 -2.51 5.53 9.25
C ILE A 186 -1.97 5.27 10.67
N LYS A 187 -1.83 4.03 11.11
CA LYS A 187 -1.15 3.69 12.36
C LYS A 187 0.32 4.11 12.37
N GLN A 188 0.97 4.13 11.21
CA GLN A 188 2.35 4.64 11.10
C GLN A 188 2.45 6.12 11.47
N LEU A 189 1.38 6.87 11.32
CA LEU A 189 1.25 8.28 11.71
C LEU A 189 0.74 8.48 13.16
N SER A 190 0.61 7.42 13.95
CA SER A 190 0.16 7.48 15.36
C SER A 190 -1.25 8.06 15.56
N VAL A 191 -2.14 7.93 14.57
CA VAL A 191 -3.53 8.41 14.58
C VAL A 191 -4.55 7.31 14.31
#